data_78e04a429bc02fdb59c1185a6e332082
#
_entry.id   78e04a429bc02fdb59c1185a6e332082
#
_cell.length_a   1.000
_cell.length_b   1.000
_cell.length_c   1.000
_cell.angle_alpha   90.00
_cell.angle_beta   90.00
_cell.angle_gamma   90.00
#
_symmetry.space_group_name_H-M   'P 1'
#
loop_
_entity.id
_entity.type
_entity.pdbx_description
1 polymer ?
#
loop_
_entity_poly.entity_id
_entity_poly.type
_entity_poly.pdbx_seq_one_letter_code
_entity_poly.pdbx_strand_id
1 'polypeptide(L)'
;QHTRAGGLLHRFFRGRVAYDTGFHYCGSVDPGQPLGQCLRHLGVWDDLVFSPLDRDGFDRLLFPGEELRVPVGRDRWKQRLQDRFPDEARGLDAVFDELTRAIAPYGLYRLTDDLDIEGILEWEAVSVAQVLDRHLRDPKCKAALTAQAVLYGVPPDEAPFGLHAIVLDHLLAGAYTLEGGGDRLARGMA
;
A
#
# COMPACT_ATOMS: atom_id res chain seq x y z
N GLN A 1 -20.11 2.08 -19.74
CA GLN A 1 -20.55 2.85 -18.57
C GLN A 1 -21.29 1.92 -17.60
N HIS A 2 -20.90 1.91 -16.32
CA HIS A 2 -21.53 1.04 -15.31
C HIS A 2 -22.92 1.53 -14.94
N THR A 3 -23.84 0.61 -14.66
CA THR A 3 -25.21 0.92 -14.23
C THR A 3 -25.32 1.35 -12.77
N ARG A 4 -24.24 1.25 -12.01
CA ARG A 4 -24.14 1.65 -10.60
C ARG A 4 -23.00 2.65 -10.40
N ALA A 5 -23.19 3.60 -9.47
CA ALA A 5 -22.10 4.46 -8.99
C ALA A 5 -20.98 3.64 -8.34
N GLY A 6 -19.75 4.16 -8.35
CA GLY A 6 -18.61 3.57 -7.67
C GLY A 6 -17.57 2.89 -8.56
N GLY A 7 -17.85 2.64 -9.84
CA GLY A 7 -16.86 2.04 -10.75
C GLY A 7 -16.26 0.75 -10.18
N LEU A 8 -14.94 0.70 -9.96
CA LEU A 8 -14.23 -0.45 -9.37
C LEU A 8 -14.53 -0.69 -7.88
N LEU A 9 -15.21 0.22 -7.20
CA LEU A 9 -15.67 0.02 -5.83
C LEU A 9 -16.93 -0.86 -5.74
N HIS A 10 -17.56 -1.21 -6.89
CA HIS A 10 -18.75 -2.06 -6.85
C HIS A 10 -18.42 -3.50 -6.43
N ARG A 11 -19.45 -4.20 -5.94
CA ARG A 11 -19.39 -5.61 -5.59
C ARG A 11 -20.16 -6.47 -6.60
N PHE A 12 -19.71 -7.68 -6.79
CA PHE A 12 -20.46 -8.71 -7.52
C PHE A 12 -20.76 -9.92 -6.64
N PHE A 13 -21.70 -10.76 -7.06
CA PHE A 13 -22.13 -11.90 -6.27
C PHE A 13 -21.85 -13.21 -7.00
N ARG A 14 -21.43 -14.22 -6.25
CA ARG A 14 -21.41 -15.62 -6.66
C ARG A 14 -22.26 -16.41 -5.65
N GLY A 15 -23.47 -16.79 -6.06
CA GLY A 15 -24.49 -17.31 -5.14
C GLY A 15 -24.85 -16.25 -4.07
N ARG A 16 -24.58 -16.57 -2.81
CA ARG A 16 -24.85 -15.67 -1.66
C ARG A 16 -23.60 -14.90 -1.18
N VAL A 17 -22.46 -15.13 -1.79
CA VAL A 17 -21.20 -14.51 -1.39
C VAL A 17 -20.96 -13.26 -2.23
N ALA A 18 -20.70 -12.13 -1.54
CA ALA A 18 -20.34 -10.88 -2.16
C ALA A 18 -18.81 -10.78 -2.26
N TYR A 19 -18.33 -10.33 -3.40
CA TYR A 19 -16.91 -10.08 -3.70
C TYR A 19 -16.74 -8.64 -4.13
N ASP A 20 -15.69 -8.00 -3.63
CA ASP A 20 -15.26 -6.70 -4.12
C ASP A 20 -14.55 -6.85 -5.46
N THR A 21 -14.72 -5.88 -6.36
CA THR A 21 -14.09 -5.89 -7.69
C THR A 21 -12.67 -5.35 -7.64
N GLY A 22 -12.47 -4.18 -7.02
CA GLY A 22 -11.19 -3.51 -6.96
C GLY A 22 -10.83 -2.95 -5.58
N PHE A 23 -11.70 -3.10 -4.57
CA PHE A 23 -11.39 -2.74 -3.20
C PHE A 23 -10.97 -3.99 -2.44
N HIS A 24 -9.75 -4.01 -1.91
CA HIS A 24 -9.23 -5.13 -1.12
C HIS A 24 -9.22 -4.78 0.37
N TYR A 25 -8.25 -4.02 0.77
CA TYR A 25 -8.08 -3.42 2.09
C TYR A 25 -7.36 -2.07 1.89
N CYS A 26 -7.38 -1.23 2.88
CA CYS A 26 -6.75 0.09 2.80
C CYS A 26 -5.98 0.40 4.06
N GLY A 27 -5.08 1.35 3.96
CA GLY A 27 -4.34 1.91 5.07
C GLY A 27 -4.72 3.36 5.35
N SER A 28 -3.92 4.01 6.17
CA SER A 28 -3.95 5.46 6.42
C SER A 28 -5.32 6.02 6.83
N VAL A 29 -6.11 5.25 7.60
CA VAL A 29 -7.44 5.65 8.09
C VAL A 29 -7.44 6.14 9.54
N ASP A 30 -6.36 5.92 10.30
CA ASP A 30 -6.24 6.37 11.69
C ASP A 30 -6.30 7.92 11.81
N PRO A 31 -6.56 8.46 13.01
CA PRO A 31 -6.57 9.91 13.24
C PRO A 31 -5.26 10.57 12.76
N GLY A 32 -5.39 11.62 11.96
CA GLY A 32 -4.26 12.36 11.40
C GLY A 32 -3.67 11.75 10.12
N GLN A 33 -4.09 10.55 9.72
CA GLN A 33 -3.62 9.93 8.48
C GLN A 33 -4.44 10.39 7.26
N PRO A 34 -3.83 10.38 6.04
CA PRO A 34 -4.41 11.02 4.86
C PRO A 34 -5.81 10.55 4.50
N LEU A 35 -6.01 9.24 4.32
CA LEU A 35 -7.32 8.73 3.90
C LEU A 35 -8.41 9.04 4.93
N GLY A 36 -8.12 8.84 6.23
CA GLY A 36 -9.06 9.14 7.30
C GLY A 36 -9.43 10.63 7.34
N GLN A 37 -8.48 11.53 7.07
CA GLN A 37 -8.76 12.97 7.00
C GLN A 37 -9.61 13.32 5.78
N CYS A 38 -9.31 12.77 4.59
CA CYS A 38 -10.10 12.97 3.39
C CYS A 38 -11.56 12.51 3.58
N LEU A 39 -11.78 11.34 4.15
CA LEU A 39 -13.13 10.81 4.39
C LEU A 39 -13.92 11.66 5.40
N ARG A 40 -13.26 12.20 6.42
CA ARG A 40 -13.89 13.15 7.37
C ARG A 40 -14.22 14.46 6.69
N HIS A 41 -13.30 14.99 5.88
CA HIS A 41 -13.54 16.24 5.13
C HIS A 41 -14.72 16.11 4.17
N LEU A 42 -14.87 14.93 3.52
CA LEU A 42 -16.00 14.62 2.65
C LEU A 42 -17.31 14.34 3.43
N GLY A 43 -17.26 14.28 4.75
CA GLY A 43 -18.44 14.04 5.59
C GLY A 43 -18.99 12.62 5.54
N VAL A 44 -18.21 11.65 5.03
CA VAL A 44 -18.65 10.25 4.88
C VAL A 44 -18.10 9.32 5.96
N TRP A 45 -17.21 9.81 6.81
CA TRP A 45 -16.51 9.00 7.80
C TRP A 45 -17.43 8.24 8.76
N ASP A 46 -18.46 8.91 9.27
CA ASP A 46 -19.35 8.35 10.30
C ASP A 46 -20.24 7.21 9.78
N ASP A 47 -20.36 7.11 8.46
CA ASP A 47 -21.07 6.02 7.78
C ASP A 47 -20.19 4.79 7.51
N LEU A 48 -18.90 4.86 7.79
CA LEU A 48 -17.93 3.83 7.44
C LEU A 48 -17.42 3.12 8.69
N VAL A 49 -17.36 1.79 8.64
CA VAL A 49 -16.82 0.97 9.72
C VAL A 49 -15.57 0.25 9.21
N PHE A 50 -14.41 0.71 9.69
CA PHE A 50 -13.13 0.08 9.41
C PHE A 50 -12.73 -0.88 10.50
N SER A 51 -12.41 -2.12 10.12
CA SER A 51 -11.92 -3.16 11.02
C SER A 51 -10.44 -3.41 10.75
N PRO A 52 -9.56 -3.30 11.77
CA PRO A 52 -8.13 -3.52 11.57
C PRO A 52 -7.86 -4.98 11.23
N LEU A 53 -6.94 -5.20 10.30
CA LEU A 53 -6.34 -6.50 10.05
C LEU A 53 -5.31 -6.85 11.14
N ASP A 54 -4.82 -8.08 11.13
CA ASP A 54 -3.78 -8.54 12.06
C ASP A 54 -2.55 -7.63 11.98
N ARG A 55 -2.28 -6.89 13.06
CA ARG A 55 -1.13 -5.96 13.11
C ARG A 55 0.22 -6.64 13.00
N ASP A 56 0.28 -7.95 13.24
CA ASP A 56 1.51 -8.73 13.17
C ASP A 56 1.69 -9.48 11.85
N GLY A 57 0.67 -9.43 10.99
CA GLY A 57 0.71 -10.10 9.70
C GLY A 57 -0.52 -9.82 8.85
N PHE A 58 -0.73 -8.54 8.46
CA PHE A 58 -1.87 -8.19 7.62
C PHE A 58 -1.81 -8.84 6.23
N ASP A 59 -0.59 -9.09 5.73
CA ASP A 59 -0.33 -9.93 4.57
C ASP A 59 0.55 -11.12 4.94
N ARG A 60 0.33 -12.24 4.24
CA ARG A 60 1.09 -13.47 4.36
C ARG A 60 1.71 -13.81 3.01
N LEU A 61 3.03 -13.70 2.93
CA LEU A 61 3.80 -14.05 1.74
C LEU A 61 4.21 -15.52 1.84
N LEU A 62 3.69 -16.33 0.94
CA LEU A 62 3.97 -17.77 0.92
C LEU A 62 5.05 -18.07 -0.11
N PHE A 63 6.21 -18.46 0.37
CA PHE A 63 7.30 -18.99 -0.43
C PHE A 63 7.35 -20.52 -0.31
N PRO A 64 7.98 -21.26 -1.24
CA PRO A 64 8.18 -22.68 -1.07
C PRO A 64 8.88 -23.02 0.26
N GLY A 65 8.14 -23.68 1.16
CA GLY A 65 8.65 -24.13 2.46
C GLY A 65 8.71 -23.07 3.56
N GLU A 66 8.23 -21.84 3.33
CA GLU A 66 8.24 -20.77 4.33
C GLU A 66 7.11 -19.76 4.16
N GLU A 67 6.76 -19.11 5.25
CA GLU A 67 5.82 -17.99 5.31
C GLU A 67 6.51 -16.76 5.89
N LEU A 68 6.30 -15.61 5.28
CA LEU A 68 6.74 -14.32 5.79
C LEU A 68 5.51 -13.43 5.98
N ARG A 69 5.31 -12.92 7.19
CA ARG A 69 4.18 -12.05 7.53
C ARG A 69 4.57 -10.60 7.46
N VAL A 70 3.78 -9.78 6.78
CA VAL A 70 3.98 -8.32 6.69
C VAL A 70 3.29 -7.65 7.88
N PRO A 71 4.03 -7.08 8.84
CA PRO A 71 3.44 -6.43 10.00
C PRO A 71 3.04 -4.98 9.67
N VAL A 72 2.12 -4.43 10.45
CA VAL A 72 1.91 -2.98 10.50
C VAL A 72 3.13 -2.33 11.18
N GLY A 73 3.62 -1.25 10.60
CA GLY A 73 4.79 -0.50 11.07
C GLY A 73 6.01 -0.69 10.18
N ARG A 74 6.47 0.43 9.63
CA ARG A 74 7.59 0.47 8.69
C ARG A 74 8.88 -0.10 9.30
N ASP A 75 9.22 0.32 10.52
CA ASP A 75 10.42 -0.17 11.20
C ASP A 75 10.31 -1.65 11.57
N ARG A 76 9.10 -2.11 11.94
CA ARG A 76 8.85 -3.53 12.21
C ARG A 76 9.01 -4.38 10.96
N TRP A 77 8.55 -3.89 9.80
CA TRP A 77 8.72 -4.58 8.53
C TRP A 77 10.20 -4.63 8.14
N LYS A 78 10.90 -3.50 8.20
CA LYS A 78 12.34 -3.45 7.95
C LYS A 78 13.11 -4.43 8.83
N GLN A 79 12.86 -4.41 10.15
CA GLN A 79 13.51 -5.33 11.09
C GLN A 79 13.25 -6.80 10.76
N ARG A 80 11.99 -7.16 10.44
CA ARG A 80 11.62 -8.54 10.06
C ARG A 80 12.34 -9.01 8.80
N LEU A 81 12.50 -8.11 7.83
CA LEU A 81 13.29 -8.39 6.63
C LEU A 81 14.77 -8.55 6.95
N GLN A 82 15.35 -7.72 7.79
CA GLN A 82 16.76 -7.81 8.22
C GLN A 82 17.03 -9.10 9.01
N ASP A 83 16.11 -9.49 9.89
CA ASP A 83 16.22 -10.75 10.64
C ASP A 83 16.15 -11.96 9.70
N ARG A 84 15.34 -11.88 8.66
CA ARG A 84 15.17 -12.97 7.67
C ARG A 84 16.27 -13.00 6.61
N PHE A 85 16.81 -11.85 6.23
CA PHE A 85 17.82 -11.67 5.20
C PHE A 85 19.01 -10.86 5.75
N PRO A 86 19.80 -11.42 6.70
CA PRO A 86 20.85 -10.65 7.40
C PRO A 86 21.94 -10.12 6.46
N ASP A 87 22.23 -10.82 5.36
CA ASP A 87 23.21 -10.37 4.37
C ASP A 87 22.73 -9.14 3.58
N GLU A 88 21.43 -8.88 3.58
CA GLU A 88 20.81 -7.74 2.93
C GLU A 88 20.55 -6.54 3.86
N ALA A 89 20.94 -6.62 5.13
CA ALA A 89 20.57 -5.62 6.14
C ALA A 89 20.93 -4.19 5.75
N ARG A 90 22.13 -3.96 5.20
CA ARG A 90 22.55 -2.62 4.73
C ARG A 90 21.77 -2.17 3.49
N GLY A 91 21.49 -3.10 2.57
CA GLY A 91 20.69 -2.84 1.38
C GLY A 91 19.25 -2.48 1.76
N LEU A 92 18.68 -3.16 2.74
CA LEU A 92 17.36 -2.87 3.29
C LEU A 92 17.30 -1.46 3.92
N ASP A 93 18.31 -1.07 4.71
CA ASP A 93 18.38 0.31 5.22
C ASP A 93 18.33 1.33 4.08
N ALA A 94 19.14 1.11 3.03
CA ALA A 94 19.16 2.01 1.87
C ALA A 94 17.81 2.04 1.12
N VAL A 95 17.15 0.90 0.92
CA VAL A 95 15.82 0.83 0.30
C VAL A 95 14.78 1.60 1.12
N PHE A 96 14.77 1.44 2.43
CA PHE A 96 13.84 2.16 3.31
C PHE A 96 14.11 3.67 3.35
N ASP A 97 15.37 4.09 3.18
CA ASP A 97 15.72 5.50 2.98
C ASP A 97 15.25 6.02 1.62
N GLU A 98 15.38 5.22 0.54
CA GLU A 98 14.81 5.55 -0.78
C GLU A 98 13.28 5.71 -0.71
N LEU A 99 12.57 4.79 -0.01
CA LEU A 99 11.12 4.91 0.20
C LEU A 99 10.75 6.23 0.88
N THR A 100 11.54 6.67 1.88
CA THR A 100 11.30 7.97 2.56
C THR A 100 11.47 9.13 1.61
N ARG A 101 12.54 9.10 0.81
CA ARG A 101 12.82 10.17 -0.17
C ARG A 101 11.80 10.20 -1.29
N ALA A 102 11.34 9.02 -1.74
CA ALA A 102 10.37 8.92 -2.81
C ALA A 102 8.98 9.47 -2.43
N ILE A 103 8.58 9.39 -1.16
CA ILE A 103 7.29 9.91 -0.68
C ILE A 103 7.34 11.43 -0.44
N ALA A 104 8.51 11.96 -0.14
CA ALA A 104 8.66 13.37 0.26
C ALA A 104 8.05 14.39 -0.73
N PRO A 105 8.18 14.22 -2.05
CA PRO A 105 7.62 15.16 -3.05
C PRO A 105 6.09 15.17 -3.13
N TYR A 106 5.42 14.11 -2.64
CA TYR A 106 3.96 13.97 -2.78
C TYR A 106 3.21 14.71 -1.67
N GLY A 107 3.21 16.04 -1.73
CA GLY A 107 2.55 16.89 -0.74
C GLY A 107 1.06 16.55 -0.57
N LEU A 108 0.34 16.27 -1.66
CA LEU A 108 -1.08 15.89 -1.59
C LEU A 108 -1.30 14.60 -0.78
N TYR A 109 -0.43 13.60 -0.92
CA TYR A 109 -0.49 12.38 -0.09
C TYR A 109 -0.22 12.69 1.39
N ARG A 110 0.63 13.66 1.68
CA ARG A 110 0.94 14.11 3.04
C ARG A 110 -0.02 15.17 3.56
N LEU A 111 -1.01 15.59 2.76
CA LEU A 111 -1.94 16.69 3.06
C LEU A 111 -1.21 18.01 3.40
N THR A 112 -0.18 18.32 2.64
CA THR A 112 0.56 19.58 2.70
C THR A 112 0.42 20.34 1.40
N ASP A 113 0.62 21.67 1.42
CA ASP A 113 0.59 22.52 0.22
C ASP A 113 1.86 22.40 -0.63
N ASP A 114 2.82 21.59 -0.20
CA ASP A 114 4.10 21.37 -0.84
C ASP A 114 3.92 20.41 -2.02
N LEU A 115 3.96 20.91 -3.23
CA LEU A 115 3.90 20.13 -4.46
C LEU A 115 5.22 20.24 -5.21
N ASP A 116 6.08 19.25 -5.07
CA ASP A 116 7.34 19.13 -5.79
C ASP A 116 7.16 18.24 -7.04
N ILE A 117 6.74 18.86 -8.15
CA ILE A 117 6.50 18.13 -9.41
C ILE A 117 7.78 17.52 -9.96
N GLU A 118 8.92 18.19 -9.86
CA GLU A 118 10.19 17.68 -10.37
C GLU A 118 10.61 16.43 -9.59
N GLY A 119 10.55 16.47 -8.26
CA GLY A 119 10.80 15.31 -7.41
C GLY A 119 9.83 14.15 -7.65
N ILE A 120 8.55 14.42 -7.91
CA ILE A 120 7.59 13.39 -8.32
C ILE A 120 8.04 12.72 -9.63
N LEU A 121 8.33 13.51 -10.66
CA LEU A 121 8.73 13.00 -11.98
C LEU A 121 10.04 12.18 -11.92
N GLU A 122 10.98 12.55 -11.07
CA GLU A 122 12.21 11.77 -10.84
C GLU A 122 11.90 10.37 -10.33
N TRP A 123 10.99 10.24 -9.36
CA TRP A 123 10.62 8.95 -8.77
C TRP A 123 9.64 8.14 -9.63
N GLU A 124 8.85 8.78 -10.46
CA GLU A 124 8.00 8.11 -11.45
C GLU A 124 8.81 7.59 -12.66
N ALA A 125 9.99 8.16 -12.94
CA ALA A 125 10.88 7.72 -14.02
C ALA A 125 11.73 6.49 -13.65
N VAL A 126 11.78 6.09 -12.38
CA VAL A 126 12.61 4.97 -11.90
C VAL A 126 11.72 3.81 -11.50
N SER A 127 12.00 2.61 -12.02
CA SER A 127 11.20 1.43 -11.67
C SER A 127 11.56 0.85 -10.30
N VAL A 128 10.61 0.12 -9.70
CA VAL A 128 10.82 -0.61 -8.44
C VAL A 128 12.00 -1.56 -8.57
N ALA A 129 12.07 -2.34 -9.66
CA ALA A 129 13.17 -3.27 -9.89
C ALA A 129 14.52 -2.54 -9.93
N GLN A 130 14.61 -1.39 -10.61
CA GLN A 130 15.85 -0.62 -10.69
C GLN A 130 16.34 -0.15 -9.31
N VAL A 131 15.44 0.29 -8.43
CA VAL A 131 15.82 0.70 -7.07
C VAL A 131 16.26 -0.51 -6.24
N LEU A 132 15.48 -1.58 -6.25
CA LEU A 132 15.82 -2.78 -5.48
C LEU A 132 17.13 -3.42 -5.95
N ASP A 133 17.40 -3.44 -7.26
CA ASP A 133 18.61 -4.04 -7.83
C ASP A 133 19.89 -3.28 -7.47
N ARG A 134 19.80 -1.97 -7.18
CA ARG A 134 20.94 -1.16 -6.69
C ARG A 134 21.40 -1.60 -5.30
N HIS A 135 20.49 -2.06 -4.46
CA HIS A 135 20.74 -2.24 -3.03
C HIS A 135 20.66 -3.69 -2.56
N LEU A 136 19.88 -4.54 -3.24
CA LEU A 136 19.59 -5.92 -2.83
C LEU A 136 20.03 -6.93 -3.90
N ARG A 137 20.39 -8.13 -3.43
CA ARG A 137 20.80 -9.25 -4.28
C ARG A 137 19.86 -10.44 -4.18
N ASP A 138 19.34 -10.72 -2.98
CA ASP A 138 18.47 -11.87 -2.74
C ASP A 138 17.11 -11.68 -3.43
N PRO A 139 16.72 -12.59 -4.35
CA PRO A 139 15.46 -12.48 -5.09
C PRO A 139 14.21 -12.64 -4.20
N LYS A 140 14.29 -13.38 -3.09
CA LYS A 140 13.16 -13.50 -2.15
C LYS A 140 12.97 -12.23 -1.34
N CYS A 141 14.08 -11.58 -0.96
CA CYS A 141 14.04 -10.28 -0.29
C CYS A 141 13.36 -9.23 -1.21
N LYS A 142 13.75 -9.16 -2.48
CA LYS A 142 13.10 -8.30 -3.47
C LYS A 142 11.63 -8.65 -3.66
N ALA A 143 11.30 -9.95 -3.79
CA ALA A 143 9.93 -10.41 -3.92
C ALA A 143 9.06 -10.03 -2.70
N ALA A 144 9.61 -10.09 -1.49
CA ALA A 144 8.92 -9.69 -0.28
C ALA A 144 8.57 -8.19 -0.27
N LEU A 145 9.45 -7.34 -0.78
CA LEU A 145 9.23 -5.89 -0.89
C LEU A 145 8.27 -5.52 -2.03
N THR A 146 8.11 -6.37 -3.05
CA THR A 146 7.25 -6.11 -4.21
C THR A 146 5.90 -6.83 -4.15
N ALA A 147 5.60 -7.52 -3.05
CA ALA A 147 4.37 -8.31 -2.93
C ALA A 147 3.09 -7.49 -3.14
N GLN A 148 3.10 -6.22 -2.71
CA GLN A 148 1.96 -5.31 -2.89
C GLN A 148 1.80 -4.79 -4.32
N ALA A 149 2.72 -5.08 -5.25
CA ALA A 149 2.60 -4.72 -6.66
C ALA A 149 1.33 -5.31 -7.33
N VAL A 150 0.83 -6.43 -6.81
CA VAL A 150 -0.44 -7.02 -7.25
C VAL A 150 -1.65 -6.09 -7.07
N LEU A 151 -1.58 -5.12 -6.15
CA LEU A 151 -2.68 -4.19 -5.87
C LEU A 151 -2.86 -3.15 -6.98
N TYR A 152 -1.81 -2.79 -7.68
CA TYR A 152 -1.86 -1.87 -8.82
C TYR A 152 -1.62 -2.56 -10.17
N GLY A 153 -1.32 -3.87 -10.17
CA GLY A 153 -1.31 -4.71 -11.37
C GLY A 153 -0.19 -4.42 -12.38
N VAL A 154 0.91 -3.80 -11.94
CA VAL A 154 2.07 -3.49 -12.78
C VAL A 154 3.30 -4.26 -12.26
N PRO A 155 4.05 -4.96 -13.12
CA PRO A 155 5.22 -5.69 -12.68
C PRO A 155 6.34 -4.74 -12.21
N PRO A 156 7.23 -5.20 -11.30
CA PRO A 156 8.23 -4.33 -10.66
C PRO A 156 9.22 -3.63 -11.62
N ASP A 157 9.46 -4.17 -12.80
CA ASP A 157 10.32 -3.60 -13.84
C ASP A 157 9.67 -2.43 -14.59
N GLU A 158 8.34 -2.35 -14.57
CA GLU A 158 7.55 -1.29 -15.18
C GLU A 158 6.94 -0.34 -14.14
N ALA A 159 6.74 -0.81 -12.91
CA ALA A 159 6.09 -0.03 -11.85
C ALA A 159 6.96 1.15 -11.40
N PRO A 160 6.45 2.40 -11.40
CA PRO A 160 7.16 3.54 -10.85
C PRO A 160 7.45 3.35 -9.35
N PHE A 161 8.66 3.70 -8.93
CA PHE A 161 9.05 3.54 -7.52
C PHE A 161 8.27 4.50 -6.59
N GLY A 162 7.96 5.71 -7.06
CA GLY A 162 7.17 6.68 -6.30
C GLY A 162 5.79 6.14 -5.95
N LEU A 163 5.06 5.59 -6.94
CA LEU A 163 3.77 4.94 -6.71
C LEU A 163 3.89 3.78 -5.72
N HIS A 164 4.89 2.92 -5.90
CA HIS A 164 5.12 1.78 -5.01
C HIS A 164 5.40 2.21 -3.57
N ALA A 165 6.22 3.25 -3.39
CA ALA A 165 6.56 3.80 -2.08
C ALA A 165 5.30 4.30 -1.34
N ILE A 166 4.41 5.01 -2.02
CA ILE A 166 3.14 5.49 -1.45
C ILE A 166 2.25 4.30 -1.05
N VAL A 167 2.08 3.31 -1.92
CA VAL A 167 1.24 2.13 -1.63
C VAL A 167 1.78 1.36 -0.43
N LEU A 168 3.08 1.10 -0.39
CA LEU A 168 3.70 0.39 0.72
C LEU A 168 3.59 1.18 2.04
N ASP A 169 3.88 2.47 2.04
CA ASP A 169 3.77 3.33 3.22
C ASP A 169 2.33 3.39 3.74
N HIS A 170 1.37 3.55 2.83
CA HIS A 170 -0.06 3.55 3.14
C HIS A 170 -0.49 2.29 3.91
N LEU A 171 -0.05 1.12 3.49
CA LEU A 171 -0.39 -0.16 4.13
C LEU A 171 0.39 -0.40 5.41
N LEU A 172 1.67 0.00 5.46
CA LEU A 172 2.48 -0.13 6.67
C LEU A 172 2.03 0.84 7.77
N ALA A 173 1.36 1.93 7.43
CA ALA A 173 0.76 2.85 8.42
C ALA A 173 -0.43 2.21 9.17
N GLY A 174 -1.03 1.17 8.61
CA GLY A 174 -2.17 0.43 9.15
C GLY A 174 -2.96 -0.22 8.02
N ALA A 175 -3.44 -1.42 8.20
CA ALA A 175 -4.23 -2.14 7.20
C ALA A 175 -5.61 -2.47 7.77
N TYR A 176 -6.67 -2.13 7.02
CA TYR A 176 -8.05 -2.21 7.46
C TYR A 176 -8.95 -2.76 6.36
N THR A 177 -9.93 -3.57 6.74
CA THR A 177 -11.07 -3.87 5.89
C THR A 177 -12.19 -2.86 6.14
N LEU A 178 -13.01 -2.61 5.13
CA LEU A 178 -14.21 -1.80 5.24
C LEU A 178 -15.44 -2.70 5.27
N GLU A 179 -16.27 -2.57 6.29
CA GLU A 179 -17.53 -3.32 6.38
C GLU A 179 -18.45 -2.93 5.22
N GLY A 180 -18.91 -3.94 4.47
CA GLY A 180 -19.66 -3.74 3.23
C GLY A 180 -18.81 -3.46 1.99
N GLY A 181 -17.47 -3.45 2.13
CA GLY A 181 -16.51 -3.31 1.04
C GLY A 181 -16.58 -1.96 0.32
N GLY A 182 -16.01 -1.91 -0.90
CA GLY A 182 -15.98 -0.69 -1.70
C GLY A 182 -17.35 -0.10 -2.03
N ASP A 183 -18.38 -0.93 -2.13
CA ASP A 183 -19.75 -0.49 -2.39
C ASP A 183 -20.31 0.40 -1.24
N ARG A 184 -19.87 0.17 0.01
CA ARG A 184 -20.23 1.03 1.14
C ARG A 184 -19.62 2.42 1.01
N LEU A 185 -18.35 2.48 0.61
CA LEU A 185 -17.66 3.75 0.35
C LEU A 185 -18.33 4.51 -0.81
N ALA A 186 -18.61 3.80 -1.92
CA ALA A 186 -19.26 4.41 -3.07
C ALA A 186 -20.64 5.01 -2.74
N ARG A 187 -21.42 4.34 -1.91
CA ARG A 187 -22.75 4.86 -1.47
C ARG A 187 -22.64 6.03 -0.51
N GLY A 188 -21.61 6.06 0.34
CA GLY A 188 -21.38 7.19 1.23
C GLY A 188 -21.04 8.49 0.48
N MET A 189 -20.46 8.35 -0.73
CA MET A 189 -20.07 9.49 -1.59
C MET A 189 -21.14 9.89 -2.62
N ALA A 190 -22.22 9.14 -2.78
CA ALA A 190 -23.29 9.38 -3.77
C ALA A 190 -24.46 10.15 -3.19
#